data_0ffc2b38c4543dc05bdcd2d6940751cc
#
_entry.id   0ffc2b38c4543dc05bdcd2d6940751cc
#
_cell.length_a   1.000
_cell.length_b   1.000
_cell.length_c   1.000
_cell.angle_alpha   90.00
_cell.angle_beta   90.00
_cell.angle_gamma   90.00
#
_symmetry.space_group_name_H-M   'P 1'
#
loop_
_entity.id
_entity.type
_entity.pdbx_description
1 polymer ?
#
loop_
_entity_poly.entity_id
_entity_poly.type
_entity_poly.pdbx_seq_one_letter_code
_entity_poly.pdbx_strand_id
1 'polypeptide(L)'
;VMRELEAKKFRKCDESEYLTEMKDPENILEIDGLHSYFFTDQGVVKAVNGVSFDIPAGTTVGVVGGSGCGKSVTSMSVMRLLQGPTGQIVDGHIRFRSNDGKVYDIAEMPMSEIHRIRGNQISMIFQEPMTSLNPVFTIGEQLDEVTLIHVPGATKESAKAKSLEMLELVGIAAPERVYASFPHELSGG
;
A
#
# COMPACT_ATOMS: atom_id res chain seq x y z
N VAL A 1 -8.52 16.04 -18.10
CA VAL A 1 -8.32 14.63 -17.70
C VAL A 1 -7.49 14.54 -16.43
N MET A 2 -6.16 14.86 -16.40
CA MET A 2 -5.29 14.73 -15.22
C MET A 2 -5.86 15.44 -13.97
N ARG A 3 -6.27 16.73 -14.12
CA ARG A 3 -6.85 17.51 -12.99
C ARG A 3 -8.18 16.93 -12.49
N GLU A 4 -8.98 16.39 -13.36
CA GLU A 4 -10.26 15.75 -13.02
C GLU A 4 -10.03 14.44 -12.25
N LEU A 5 -9.09 13.61 -12.72
CA LEU A 5 -8.69 12.37 -12.01
C LEU A 5 -8.08 12.67 -10.64
N GLU A 6 -7.27 13.74 -10.52
CA GLU A 6 -6.73 14.16 -9.23
C GLU A 6 -7.84 14.66 -8.29
N ALA A 7 -8.78 15.46 -8.77
CA ALA A 7 -9.92 15.93 -7.99
C ALA A 7 -10.81 14.76 -7.52
N LYS A 8 -10.98 13.72 -8.35
CA LYS A 8 -11.74 12.52 -8.00
C LYS A 8 -11.17 11.80 -6.77
N LYS A 9 -9.85 11.78 -6.58
CA LYS A 9 -9.20 11.14 -5.42
C LYS A 9 -9.61 11.77 -4.07
N PHE A 10 -9.85 13.07 -4.05
CA PHE A 10 -10.11 13.84 -2.83
C PHE A 10 -11.58 14.21 -2.65
N ARG A 11 -12.47 13.73 -3.53
CA ARG A 11 -13.90 13.97 -3.40
C ARG A 11 -14.44 13.28 -2.16
N LYS A 12 -15.43 13.88 -1.53
CA LYS A 12 -16.28 13.20 -0.56
C LYS A 12 -17.30 12.37 -1.33
N CYS A 13 -17.39 11.09 -1.05
CA CYS A 13 -18.40 10.20 -1.60
C CYS A 13 -18.94 9.27 -0.52
N ASP A 14 -20.10 8.71 -0.78
CA ASP A 14 -20.70 7.69 0.10
C ASP A 14 -19.97 6.36 -0.07
N GLU A 15 -19.94 5.52 0.97
CA GLU A 15 -19.31 4.21 0.93
C GLU A 15 -19.88 3.32 -0.21
N SER A 16 -21.16 3.48 -0.52
CA SER A 16 -21.82 2.74 -1.61
C SER A 16 -21.22 3.00 -3.00
N GLU A 17 -20.51 4.11 -3.19
CA GLU A 17 -19.89 4.43 -4.49
C GLU A 17 -18.62 3.61 -4.80
N TYR A 18 -18.00 3.03 -3.76
CA TYR A 18 -16.81 2.17 -3.89
C TYR A 18 -16.99 0.78 -3.27
N LEU A 19 -18.20 0.47 -2.76
CA LEU A 19 -18.58 -0.92 -2.46
C LEU A 19 -18.86 -1.67 -3.76
N THR A 20 -18.39 -2.93 -3.81
CA THR A 20 -18.54 -3.80 -4.98
C THR A 20 -18.61 -5.25 -4.53
N GLU A 21 -18.57 -6.19 -5.48
CA GLU A 21 -18.51 -7.62 -5.24
C GLU A 21 -17.29 -8.22 -5.93
N MET A 22 -16.72 -9.27 -5.35
CA MET A 22 -15.71 -10.09 -6.03
C MET A 22 -16.36 -10.82 -7.20
N LYS A 23 -15.63 -10.99 -8.30
CA LYS A 23 -16.04 -11.87 -9.41
C LYS A 23 -15.99 -13.35 -8.99
N ASP A 24 -14.94 -13.69 -8.23
CA ASP A 24 -14.77 -15.00 -7.61
C ASP A 24 -14.70 -14.86 -6.08
N PRO A 25 -15.61 -15.53 -5.32
CA PRO A 25 -15.60 -15.46 -3.88
C PRO A 25 -14.35 -16.05 -3.21
N GLU A 26 -13.53 -16.81 -3.90
CA GLU A 26 -12.27 -17.34 -3.37
C GLU A 26 -11.12 -16.30 -3.42
N ASN A 27 -11.28 -15.21 -4.17
CA ASN A 27 -10.24 -14.18 -4.31
C ASN A 27 -10.23 -13.23 -3.11
N ILE A 28 -9.02 -12.75 -2.76
CA ILE A 28 -8.83 -11.63 -1.82
C ILE A 28 -8.60 -10.31 -2.55
N LEU A 29 -7.99 -10.37 -3.74
CA LEU A 29 -7.76 -9.21 -4.60
C LEU A 29 -8.02 -9.59 -6.05
N GLU A 30 -8.72 -8.71 -6.78
CA GLU A 30 -8.91 -8.80 -8.23
C GLU A 30 -8.50 -7.48 -8.89
N ILE A 31 -7.62 -7.57 -9.85
CA ILE A 31 -7.27 -6.47 -10.75
C ILE A 31 -7.94 -6.73 -12.09
N ASP A 32 -8.74 -5.78 -12.56
CA ASP A 32 -9.59 -5.95 -13.73
C ASP A 32 -9.43 -4.76 -14.69
N GLY A 33 -8.77 -4.99 -15.81
CA GLY A 33 -8.54 -3.98 -16.83
C GLY A 33 -7.80 -2.75 -16.35
N LEU A 34 -6.84 -2.89 -15.43
CA LEU A 34 -6.15 -1.75 -14.82
C LEU A 34 -5.36 -0.93 -15.83
N HIS A 35 -5.59 0.38 -15.83
CA HIS A 35 -4.84 1.37 -16.60
C HIS A 35 -4.24 2.41 -15.65
N SER A 36 -2.91 2.45 -15.57
CA SER A 36 -2.18 3.43 -14.75
C SER A 36 -1.17 4.18 -15.62
N TYR A 37 -1.39 5.48 -15.75
CA TYR A 37 -0.64 6.35 -16.66
C TYR A 37 0.07 7.46 -15.93
N PHE A 38 1.18 7.92 -16.52
CA PHE A 38 1.89 9.13 -16.07
C PHE A 38 1.75 10.23 -17.11
N PHE A 39 1.21 11.36 -16.69
CA PHE A 39 1.04 12.56 -17.51
C PHE A 39 2.26 13.46 -17.33
N THR A 40 3.16 13.47 -18.29
CA THR A 40 4.40 14.25 -18.29
C THR A 40 4.34 15.38 -19.32
N ASP A 41 5.27 16.32 -19.22
CA ASP A 41 5.40 17.40 -20.21
C ASP A 41 5.73 16.89 -21.62
N GLN A 42 6.30 15.69 -21.72
CA GLN A 42 6.63 15.03 -22.98
C GLN A 42 5.49 14.15 -23.54
N GLY A 43 4.39 14.03 -22.80
CA GLY A 43 3.24 13.21 -23.20
C GLY A 43 2.79 12.23 -22.13
N VAL A 44 1.96 11.26 -22.51
CA VAL A 44 1.35 10.27 -21.62
C VAL A 44 2.12 8.95 -21.71
N VAL A 45 2.68 8.51 -20.59
CA VAL A 45 3.32 7.20 -20.47
C VAL A 45 2.31 6.21 -19.90
N LYS A 46 1.93 5.21 -20.69
CA LYS A 46 1.00 4.14 -20.31
C LYS A 46 1.76 3.01 -19.61
N ALA A 47 2.06 3.18 -18.34
CA ALA A 47 2.89 2.26 -17.59
C ALA A 47 2.20 0.92 -17.28
N VAL A 48 0.89 0.94 -17.06
CA VAL A 48 0.01 -0.23 -16.98
C VAL A 48 -1.14 0.01 -17.94
N ASN A 49 -1.44 -0.92 -18.83
CA ASN A 49 -2.40 -0.72 -19.91
C ASN A 49 -3.27 -1.97 -20.12
N GLY A 50 -4.36 -2.07 -19.36
CA GLY A 50 -5.34 -3.15 -19.45
C GLY A 50 -4.89 -4.46 -18.78
N VAL A 51 -4.22 -4.38 -17.63
CA VAL A 51 -3.76 -5.57 -16.89
C VAL A 51 -4.89 -6.13 -16.03
N SER A 52 -5.07 -7.46 -16.10
CA SER A 52 -6.03 -8.20 -15.26
C SER A 52 -5.38 -9.44 -14.70
N PHE A 53 -5.54 -9.69 -13.40
CA PHE A 53 -5.21 -10.94 -12.70
C PHE A 53 -5.84 -10.94 -11.32
N ASP A 54 -5.94 -12.13 -10.73
CA ASP A 54 -6.56 -12.36 -9.46
C ASP A 54 -5.57 -12.96 -8.45
N ILE A 55 -5.82 -12.71 -7.17
CA ILE A 55 -5.08 -13.31 -6.07
C ILE A 55 -6.10 -14.06 -5.19
N PRO A 56 -6.11 -15.41 -5.25
CA PRO A 56 -6.92 -16.19 -4.34
C PRO A 56 -6.46 -16.06 -2.89
N ALA A 57 -7.37 -16.13 -1.94
CA ALA A 57 -7.05 -16.05 -0.52
C ALA A 57 -6.08 -17.17 -0.11
N GLY A 58 -5.09 -16.84 0.75
CA GLY A 58 -4.11 -17.79 1.25
C GLY A 58 -3.08 -18.27 0.22
N THR A 59 -3.01 -17.65 -0.96
CA THR A 59 -2.06 -18.04 -2.01
C THR A 59 -0.98 -16.99 -2.24
N THR A 60 0.07 -17.39 -2.95
CA THR A 60 1.13 -16.48 -3.42
C THR A 60 1.09 -16.41 -4.94
N VAL A 61 0.95 -15.20 -5.48
CA VAL A 61 0.99 -14.94 -6.92
C VAL A 61 2.30 -14.26 -7.30
N GLY A 62 3.03 -14.85 -8.25
CA GLY A 62 4.27 -14.29 -8.79
C GLY A 62 4.01 -13.45 -10.04
N VAL A 63 4.35 -12.15 -10.00
CA VAL A 63 4.31 -11.26 -11.17
C VAL A 63 5.70 -11.10 -11.75
N VAL A 64 5.95 -11.68 -12.92
CA VAL A 64 7.27 -11.69 -13.58
C VAL A 64 7.26 -10.82 -14.84
N GLY A 65 8.43 -10.32 -15.23
CA GLY A 65 8.58 -9.50 -16.43
C GLY A 65 9.89 -8.71 -16.40
N GLY A 66 10.27 -8.14 -17.53
CA GLY A 66 11.47 -7.32 -17.70
C GLY A 66 11.46 -6.02 -16.87
N SER A 67 12.61 -5.33 -16.81
CA SER A 67 12.67 -4.01 -16.20
C SER A 67 11.78 -3.02 -16.95
N GLY A 68 11.08 -2.14 -16.23
CA GLY A 68 10.22 -1.11 -16.83
C GLY A 68 8.86 -1.60 -17.35
N CYS A 69 8.50 -2.88 -17.24
CA CYS A 69 7.24 -3.41 -17.78
C CYS A 69 6.00 -3.15 -16.90
N GLY A 70 6.08 -2.31 -15.87
CA GLY A 70 4.93 -1.87 -15.07
C GLY A 70 4.65 -2.65 -13.78
N LYS A 71 5.43 -3.69 -13.40
CA LYS A 71 5.18 -4.50 -12.19
C LYS A 71 5.04 -3.66 -10.92
N SER A 72 6.04 -2.82 -10.63
CA SER A 72 6.03 -1.93 -9.47
C SER A 72 4.90 -0.90 -9.55
N VAL A 73 4.59 -0.39 -10.75
CA VAL A 73 3.48 0.54 -10.95
C VAL A 73 2.15 -0.14 -10.65
N THR A 74 1.97 -1.41 -11.01
CA THR A 74 0.77 -2.18 -10.66
C THR A 74 0.61 -2.30 -9.15
N SER A 75 1.66 -2.70 -8.42
CA SER A 75 1.63 -2.79 -6.96
C SER A 75 1.38 -1.42 -6.30
N MET A 76 2.02 -0.36 -6.80
CA MET A 76 1.79 1.02 -6.34
C MET A 76 0.36 1.50 -6.62
N SER A 77 -0.26 1.02 -7.70
CA SER A 77 -1.66 1.32 -8.00
C SER A 77 -2.60 0.68 -6.98
N VAL A 78 -2.37 -0.58 -6.61
CA VAL A 78 -3.13 -1.26 -5.54
C VAL A 78 -3.02 -0.48 -4.22
N MET A 79 -1.83 0.00 -3.89
CA MET A 79 -1.58 0.80 -2.68
C MET A 79 -2.01 2.27 -2.82
N ARG A 80 -2.49 2.72 -3.99
CA ARG A 80 -2.79 4.13 -4.27
C ARG A 80 -1.60 5.05 -3.97
N LEU A 81 -0.37 4.59 -4.28
CA LEU A 81 0.89 5.31 -4.05
C LEU A 81 1.46 5.94 -5.32
N LEU A 82 0.71 5.97 -6.41
CA LEU A 82 1.12 6.70 -7.60
C LEU A 82 1.25 8.18 -7.29
N GLN A 83 2.40 8.75 -7.65
CA GLN A 83 2.75 10.14 -7.34
C GLN A 83 1.87 11.12 -8.12
N GLY A 84 0.92 11.74 -7.43
CA GLY A 84 0.06 12.77 -8.01
C GLY A 84 0.80 14.10 -8.23
N PRO A 85 0.30 14.97 -9.12
CA PRO A 85 -0.84 14.74 -10.01
C PRO A 85 -0.49 13.94 -11.28
N THR A 86 0.79 13.64 -11.51
CA THR A 86 1.27 13.00 -12.75
C THR A 86 0.85 11.55 -12.87
N GLY A 87 0.99 10.76 -11.81
CA GLY A 87 0.59 9.34 -11.80
C GLY A 87 -0.88 9.14 -11.43
N GLN A 88 -1.65 8.53 -12.33
CA GLN A 88 -3.09 8.34 -12.17
C GLN A 88 -3.53 6.93 -12.55
N ILE A 89 -4.48 6.38 -11.79
CA ILE A 89 -5.32 5.27 -12.27
C ILE A 89 -6.36 5.92 -13.18
N VAL A 90 -6.37 5.51 -14.44
CA VAL A 90 -7.21 6.13 -15.49
C VAL A 90 -8.47 5.33 -15.71
N ASP A 91 -8.38 4.00 -15.59
CA ASP A 91 -9.48 3.06 -15.83
C ASP A 91 -9.19 1.72 -15.14
N GLY A 92 -10.20 0.87 -15.05
CA GLY A 92 -10.15 -0.45 -14.45
C GLY A 92 -10.50 -0.46 -12.97
N HIS A 93 -10.57 -1.65 -12.41
CA HIS A 93 -11.01 -1.90 -11.04
C HIS A 93 -9.93 -2.63 -10.25
N ILE A 94 -9.86 -2.34 -8.96
CA ILE A 94 -9.04 -3.05 -7.98
C ILE A 94 -9.95 -3.44 -6.83
N ARG A 95 -10.54 -4.65 -6.92
CA ARG A 95 -11.45 -5.16 -5.90
C ARG A 95 -10.66 -5.83 -4.80
N PHE A 96 -10.91 -5.44 -3.58
CA PHE A 96 -10.26 -5.98 -2.40
C PHE A 96 -11.28 -6.38 -1.35
N ARG A 97 -11.16 -7.60 -0.84
CA ARG A 97 -11.95 -8.10 0.28
C ARG A 97 -11.32 -7.70 1.59
N SER A 98 -11.98 -6.79 2.29
CA SER A 98 -11.57 -6.30 3.60
C SER A 98 -11.86 -7.31 4.71
N ASN A 99 -11.18 -7.15 5.85
CA ASN A 99 -11.37 -7.97 7.06
C ASN A 99 -12.77 -7.85 7.68
N ASP A 100 -13.53 -6.81 7.35
CA ASP A 100 -14.93 -6.62 7.74
C ASP A 100 -15.92 -7.42 6.85
N GLY A 101 -15.40 -8.16 5.88
CA GLY A 101 -16.18 -8.96 4.92
C GLY A 101 -16.74 -8.18 3.74
N LYS A 102 -16.57 -6.86 3.71
CA LYS A 102 -16.97 -6.01 2.58
C LYS A 102 -15.92 -6.09 1.46
N VAL A 103 -16.35 -5.81 0.26
CA VAL A 103 -15.47 -5.68 -0.90
C VAL A 103 -15.45 -4.23 -1.37
N TYR A 104 -14.25 -3.67 -1.43
CA TYR A 104 -14.04 -2.30 -1.87
C TYR A 104 -13.33 -2.26 -3.22
N ASP A 105 -13.77 -1.36 -4.10
CA ASP A 105 -12.98 -0.97 -5.27
C ASP A 105 -11.98 0.11 -4.85
N ILE A 106 -10.73 -0.31 -4.63
CA ILE A 106 -9.63 0.59 -4.22
C ILE A 106 -9.39 1.69 -5.28
N ALA A 107 -9.65 1.43 -6.56
CA ALA A 107 -9.47 2.42 -7.62
C ALA A 107 -10.44 3.60 -7.46
N GLU A 108 -11.66 3.35 -6.97
CA GLU A 108 -12.70 4.35 -6.75
C GLU A 108 -12.71 4.96 -5.34
N MET A 109 -12.10 4.27 -4.37
CA MET A 109 -12.06 4.69 -2.96
C MET A 109 -11.38 6.05 -2.79
N PRO A 110 -11.98 7.00 -2.03
CA PRO A 110 -11.34 8.29 -1.76
C PRO A 110 -10.07 8.14 -0.91
N MET A 111 -9.13 9.06 -1.10
CA MET A 111 -7.84 9.01 -0.38
C MET A 111 -7.98 9.16 1.13
N SER A 112 -9.06 9.79 1.61
CA SER A 112 -9.37 9.87 3.05
C SER A 112 -9.71 8.51 3.67
N GLU A 113 -10.16 7.54 2.88
CA GLU A 113 -10.58 6.22 3.35
C GLU A 113 -9.50 5.14 3.15
N ILE A 114 -8.58 5.36 2.20
CA ILE A 114 -7.57 4.35 1.84
C ILE A 114 -6.64 3.96 3.02
N HIS A 115 -6.45 4.86 4.00
CA HIS A 115 -5.64 4.59 5.19
C HIS A 115 -6.22 3.47 6.07
N ARG A 116 -7.52 3.18 5.97
CA ARG A 116 -8.18 2.06 6.68
C ARG A 116 -7.67 0.70 6.19
N ILE A 117 -7.20 0.65 4.94
CA ILE A 117 -6.70 -0.56 4.27
C ILE A 117 -5.17 -0.57 4.29
N ARG A 118 -4.56 0.56 3.90
CA ARG A 118 -3.10 0.70 3.79
C ARG A 118 -2.42 0.60 5.14
N GLY A 119 -1.38 -0.24 5.23
CA GLY A 119 -0.61 -0.46 6.46
C GLY A 119 -1.29 -1.38 7.48
N ASN A 120 -2.60 -1.60 7.35
CA ASN A 120 -3.38 -2.46 8.23
C ASN A 120 -3.73 -3.80 7.57
N GLN A 121 -4.29 -3.77 6.36
CA GLN A 121 -4.77 -4.95 5.65
C GLN A 121 -3.93 -5.30 4.42
N ILE A 122 -3.35 -4.26 3.78
CA ILE A 122 -2.39 -4.41 2.69
C ILE A 122 -1.15 -3.61 3.05
N SER A 123 0.02 -4.23 2.93
CA SER A 123 1.32 -3.58 3.09
C SER A 123 2.20 -3.82 1.86
N MET A 124 3.26 -3.04 1.72
CA MET A 124 4.19 -3.13 0.61
C MET A 124 5.62 -3.05 1.13
N ILE A 125 6.49 -3.94 0.62
CA ILE A 125 7.93 -3.87 0.82
C ILE A 125 8.54 -3.24 -0.43
N PHE A 126 9.25 -2.12 -0.27
CA PHE A 126 9.90 -1.41 -1.37
C PHE A 126 11.25 -2.02 -1.72
N GLN A 127 11.72 -1.81 -2.96
CA GLN A 127 13.02 -2.34 -3.42
C GLN A 127 14.20 -1.74 -2.64
N GLU A 128 14.08 -0.50 -2.16
CA GLU A 128 15.08 0.19 -1.35
C GLU A 128 14.46 0.53 0.02
N PRO A 129 14.39 -0.44 0.97
CA PRO A 129 13.68 -0.26 2.23
C PRO A 129 14.28 0.86 3.10
N MET A 130 15.59 1.12 2.99
CA MET A 130 16.25 2.19 3.75
C MET A 130 15.78 3.59 3.38
N THR A 131 15.31 3.80 2.14
CA THR A 131 14.76 5.10 1.70
C THR A 131 13.35 5.37 2.23
N SER A 132 12.66 4.35 2.74
CA SER A 132 11.33 4.47 3.34
C SER A 132 11.37 4.86 4.82
N LEU A 133 12.54 4.73 5.47
CA LEU A 133 12.72 5.14 6.85
C LEU A 133 13.02 6.64 6.94
N ASN A 134 12.34 7.32 7.87
CA ASN A 134 12.61 8.72 8.14
C ASN A 134 13.88 8.85 9.00
N PRO A 135 14.96 9.52 8.52
CA PRO A 135 16.25 9.56 9.21
C PRO A 135 16.26 10.35 10.53
N VAL A 136 15.23 11.15 10.81
CA VAL A 136 15.16 11.99 12.00
C VAL A 136 14.38 11.38 13.16
N PHE A 137 13.78 10.19 12.95
CA PHE A 137 13.10 9.41 13.99
C PHE A 137 13.85 8.11 14.24
N THR A 138 13.77 7.60 15.47
CA THR A 138 14.32 6.28 15.80
C THR A 138 13.52 5.17 15.09
N ILE A 139 14.12 3.99 14.99
CA ILE A 139 13.41 2.80 14.47
C ILE A 139 12.18 2.50 15.32
N GLY A 140 12.32 2.59 16.64
CA GLY A 140 11.23 2.33 17.58
C GLY A 140 10.06 3.29 17.38
N GLU A 141 10.31 4.59 17.25
CA GLU A 141 9.23 5.57 17.01
C GLU A 141 8.45 5.27 15.74
N GLN A 142 9.14 4.86 14.66
CA GLN A 142 8.51 4.52 13.39
C GLN A 142 7.73 3.21 13.44
N LEU A 143 8.19 2.21 14.18
CA LEU A 143 7.48 0.94 14.39
C LEU A 143 6.26 1.12 15.29
N ASP A 144 6.40 1.88 16.38
CA ASP A 144 5.33 2.15 17.33
C ASP A 144 4.15 2.86 16.69
N GLU A 145 4.42 3.77 15.74
CA GLU A 145 3.40 4.54 15.01
C GLU A 145 2.36 3.61 14.37
N VAL A 146 2.77 2.51 13.77
CA VAL A 146 1.86 1.53 13.15
C VAL A 146 0.88 0.97 14.17
N THR A 147 1.37 0.56 15.35
CA THR A 147 0.53 0.02 16.41
C THR A 147 -0.41 1.09 16.98
N LEU A 148 0.11 2.30 17.21
CA LEU A 148 -0.68 3.41 17.77
C LEU A 148 -1.80 3.88 16.83
N ILE A 149 -1.59 3.82 15.51
CA ILE A 149 -2.60 4.22 14.52
C ILE A 149 -3.67 3.13 14.32
N HIS A 150 -3.26 1.85 14.25
CA HIS A 150 -4.13 0.78 13.80
C HIS A 150 -4.75 -0.07 14.90
N VAL A 151 -4.21 -0.02 16.13
CA VAL A 151 -4.74 -0.82 17.25
C VAL A 151 -5.54 0.08 18.19
N PRO A 152 -6.87 -0.08 18.27
CA PRO A 152 -7.69 0.72 19.18
C PRO A 152 -7.26 0.52 20.65
N GLY A 153 -7.03 1.63 21.35
CA GLY A 153 -6.63 1.60 22.76
C GLY A 153 -5.15 1.26 22.99
N ALA A 154 -4.32 1.22 21.95
CA ALA A 154 -2.88 1.03 22.10
C ALA A 154 -2.26 2.17 22.93
N THR A 155 -1.34 1.80 23.83
CA THR A 155 -0.51 2.74 24.60
C THR A 155 0.92 2.71 24.06
N LYS A 156 1.74 3.69 24.43
CA LYS A 156 3.17 3.69 24.07
C LYS A 156 3.90 2.44 24.56
N GLU A 157 3.53 1.96 25.74
CA GLU A 157 4.11 0.76 26.35
C GLU A 157 3.73 -0.50 25.54
N SER A 158 2.46 -0.64 25.15
CA SER A 158 2.01 -1.76 24.33
C SER A 158 2.59 -1.73 22.92
N ALA A 159 2.71 -0.54 22.32
CA ALA A 159 3.33 -0.35 21.01
C ALA A 159 4.81 -0.75 21.04
N LYS A 160 5.58 -0.27 22.02
CA LYS A 160 6.98 -0.65 22.23
C LYS A 160 7.16 -2.16 22.41
N ALA A 161 6.33 -2.78 23.24
CA ALA A 161 6.38 -4.22 23.46
C ALA A 161 6.15 -4.99 22.13
N LYS A 162 5.17 -4.54 21.34
CA LYS A 162 4.88 -5.14 20.03
C LYS A 162 6.02 -4.93 19.02
N SER A 163 6.62 -3.75 19.01
CA SER A 163 7.75 -3.43 18.12
C SER A 163 8.97 -4.30 18.45
N LEU A 164 9.29 -4.50 19.73
CA LEU A 164 10.38 -5.37 20.15
C LEU A 164 10.10 -6.84 19.80
N GLU A 165 8.89 -7.34 20.05
CA GLU A 165 8.46 -8.67 19.63
C GLU A 165 8.65 -8.89 18.10
N MET A 166 8.29 -7.91 17.29
CA MET A 166 8.45 -8.01 15.84
C MET A 166 9.91 -8.01 15.40
N LEU A 167 10.77 -7.18 16.02
CA LEU A 167 12.21 -7.19 15.77
C LEU A 167 12.84 -8.54 16.11
N GLU A 168 12.45 -9.16 17.21
CA GLU A 168 12.88 -10.52 17.59
C GLU A 168 12.40 -11.56 16.59
N LEU A 169 11.12 -11.49 16.19
CA LEU A 169 10.48 -12.45 15.29
C LEU A 169 11.18 -12.48 13.90
N VAL A 170 11.62 -11.33 13.41
CA VAL A 170 12.36 -11.24 12.14
C VAL A 170 13.86 -11.50 12.31
N GLY A 171 14.32 -11.89 13.50
CA GLY A 171 15.70 -12.29 13.75
C GLY A 171 16.71 -11.15 13.88
N ILE A 172 16.26 -9.94 14.19
CA ILE A 172 17.16 -8.80 14.45
C ILE A 172 17.95 -9.05 15.72
N ALA A 173 19.28 -9.01 15.63
CA ALA A 173 20.16 -9.10 16.79
C ALA A 173 20.05 -7.81 17.65
N ALA A 174 19.96 -7.97 18.97
CA ALA A 174 19.84 -6.88 19.93
C ALA A 174 18.67 -5.92 19.63
N PRO A 175 17.39 -6.39 19.71
CA PRO A 175 16.19 -5.64 19.35
C PRO A 175 16.08 -4.29 20.06
N GLU A 176 16.42 -4.22 21.35
CA GLU A 176 16.35 -2.99 22.14
C GLU A 176 17.33 -1.93 21.64
N ARG A 177 18.51 -2.34 21.22
CA ARG A 177 19.50 -1.43 20.64
C ARG A 177 19.00 -0.90 19.30
N VAL A 178 18.52 -1.79 18.42
CA VAL A 178 18.00 -1.39 17.11
C VAL A 178 16.76 -0.51 17.27
N TYR A 179 15.88 -0.82 18.20
CA TYR A 179 14.71 0.00 18.53
C TYR A 179 15.10 1.45 18.88
N ALA A 180 16.18 1.64 19.65
CA ALA A 180 16.67 2.94 20.09
C ALA A 180 17.56 3.66 19.04
N SER A 181 17.96 2.97 17.97
CA SER A 181 18.86 3.50 16.94
C SER A 181 18.11 4.34 15.90
N PHE A 182 18.84 5.25 15.25
CA PHE A 182 18.38 5.92 14.04
C PHE A 182 18.68 5.08 12.79
N PRO A 183 17.95 5.30 11.69
CA PRO A 183 18.17 4.55 10.44
C PRO A 183 19.61 4.55 9.93
N HIS A 184 20.32 5.67 10.05
CA HIS A 184 21.72 5.80 9.59
C HIS A 184 22.74 5.04 10.46
N GLU A 185 22.35 4.58 11.65
CA GLU A 185 23.20 3.76 12.53
C GLU A 185 23.09 2.26 12.21
N LEU A 186 22.14 1.88 11.33
CA LEU A 186 21.96 0.50 10.91
C LEU A 186 22.90 0.18 9.74
N SER A 187 23.58 -0.96 9.81
CA SER A 187 24.27 -1.56 8.67
C SER A 187 23.23 -2.23 7.75
N GLY A 188 23.43 -2.18 6.44
CA GLY A 188 22.49 -2.65 5.42
C GLY A 188 22.31 -4.17 5.35
N GLY A 189 22.06 -4.81 6.46
CA GLY A 189 21.78 -6.25 6.56
C GLY A 189 21.00 -6.54 7.83
#